data_19994508868478dfcb344ee3d95656d9
#
_entry.id   19994508868478dfcb344ee3d95656d9
#
_cell.length_a   1.000
_cell.length_b   1.000
_cell.length_c   1.000
_cell.angle_alpha   90.00
_cell.angle_beta   90.00
_cell.angle_gamma   90.00
#
_symmetry.space_group_name_H-M   'P 1'
#
loop_
_entity.id
_entity.type
_entity.pdbx_description
1 polymer ?
#
loop_
_entity_poly.entity_id
_entity_poly.type
_entity_poly.pdbx_seq_one_letter_code
_entity_poly.pdbx_strand_id
1 'polypeptide(L)'
;MKIFNVLFFVLLAVVARAADNPYNETADAKLEIKQTLTQAAVTQTPIIIVFGANWCGDCKMLDSAMKSGASATLLSRDFKIVKVNVGRFDTNVDLARSYGVPLAKGIPAVAIISPKNEIIYVTQDGELANARQMGDNGIYEFHKRVTAWSKAKK
;
A
#
# COMPACT_ATOMS: atom_id res chain seq x y z
N MET A 1 10.48 39.58 -53.68
CA MET A 1 10.74 39.40 -52.25
C MET A 1 9.61 38.57 -51.71
N LYS A 2 9.81 37.22 -51.55
CA LYS A 2 8.79 36.28 -51.12
C LYS A 2 8.93 36.08 -49.63
N ILE A 3 7.93 36.53 -48.87
CA ILE A 3 7.88 36.37 -47.40
C ILE A 3 7.35 34.96 -47.12
N PHE A 4 8.23 34.10 -46.60
CA PHE A 4 7.89 32.72 -46.17
C PHE A 4 7.32 32.80 -44.74
N ASN A 5 6.00 32.63 -44.60
CA ASN A 5 5.31 32.61 -43.34
C ASN A 5 5.44 31.23 -42.72
N VAL A 6 6.36 31.03 -41.78
CA VAL A 6 6.53 29.76 -41.03
C VAL A 6 5.55 29.77 -39.90
N LEU A 7 4.46 28.99 -40.08
CA LEU A 7 3.47 28.72 -39.03
C LEU A 7 4.07 27.72 -38.03
N PHE A 8 4.49 28.24 -36.85
CA PHE A 8 5.03 27.41 -35.77
C PHE A 8 3.84 26.75 -35.03
N PHE A 9 3.54 25.50 -35.36
CA PHE A 9 2.56 24.69 -34.62
C PHE A 9 3.17 24.28 -33.29
N VAL A 10 2.79 24.96 -32.18
CA VAL A 10 3.11 24.52 -30.83
C VAL A 10 2.20 23.35 -30.46
N LEU A 11 2.75 22.16 -30.53
CA LEU A 11 2.06 20.94 -30.07
C LEU A 11 2.04 20.95 -28.53
N LEU A 12 0.93 21.37 -27.92
CA LEU A 12 0.71 21.21 -26.48
C LEU A 12 0.55 19.72 -26.19
N ALA A 13 1.63 19.09 -25.73
CA ALA A 13 1.53 17.73 -25.16
C ALA A 13 0.77 17.80 -23.83
N VAL A 14 -0.50 17.42 -23.85
CA VAL A 14 -1.28 17.17 -22.63
C VAL A 14 -0.70 15.93 -21.97
N VAL A 15 0.14 16.11 -20.95
CA VAL A 15 0.58 15.02 -20.10
C VAL A 15 -0.62 14.60 -19.26
N ALA A 16 -1.35 13.59 -19.70
CA ALA A 16 -2.37 12.94 -18.91
C ALA A 16 -1.65 12.33 -17.67
N ARG A 17 -1.83 12.96 -16.51
CA ARG A 17 -1.47 12.31 -15.25
C ARG A 17 -2.40 11.11 -15.10
N ALA A 18 -1.84 9.90 -15.21
CA ALA A 18 -2.56 8.70 -14.81
C ALA A 18 -3.02 8.89 -13.36
N ALA A 19 -4.30 8.64 -13.09
CA ALA A 19 -4.81 8.64 -11.74
C ALA A 19 -3.96 7.65 -10.92
N ASP A 20 -3.46 8.08 -9.76
CA ASP A 20 -2.68 7.21 -8.89
C ASP A 20 -3.65 6.18 -8.26
N ASN A 21 -3.72 5.02 -8.88
CA ASN A 21 -4.52 3.89 -8.45
C ASN A 21 -3.59 2.85 -7.81
N PRO A 22 -3.33 2.97 -6.50
CA PRO A 22 -2.35 2.14 -5.81
C PRO A 22 -2.73 0.66 -5.71
N TYR A 23 -4.00 0.32 -5.94
CA TYR A 23 -4.51 -1.05 -5.85
C TYR A 23 -4.83 -1.59 -7.24
N ASN A 24 -4.20 -2.70 -7.64
CA ASN A 24 -4.53 -3.39 -8.89
C ASN A 24 -5.85 -4.16 -8.69
N GLU A 25 -6.90 -3.71 -9.38
CA GLU A 25 -8.26 -4.27 -9.25
C GLU A 25 -8.42 -5.62 -9.95
N THR A 26 -7.49 -5.99 -10.82
CA THR A 26 -7.50 -7.24 -11.59
C THR A 26 -6.49 -8.27 -11.10
N ALA A 27 -5.70 -7.94 -10.07
CA ALA A 27 -4.68 -8.83 -9.55
C ALA A 27 -5.29 -10.03 -8.80
N ASP A 28 -4.64 -11.19 -8.92
CA ASP A 28 -4.86 -12.31 -8.02
C ASP A 28 -4.07 -12.07 -6.72
N ALA A 29 -4.74 -11.52 -5.72
CA ALA A 29 -4.13 -11.16 -4.44
C ALA A 29 -3.54 -12.38 -3.70
N LYS A 30 -4.17 -13.56 -3.81
CA LYS A 30 -3.66 -14.79 -3.19
C LYS A 30 -2.36 -15.23 -3.85
N LEU A 31 -2.28 -15.12 -5.17
CA LEU A 31 -1.06 -15.42 -5.92
C LEU A 31 0.06 -14.43 -5.60
N GLU A 32 -0.23 -13.13 -5.54
CA GLU A 32 0.75 -12.10 -5.19
C GLU A 32 1.33 -12.32 -3.79
N ILE A 33 0.49 -12.61 -2.80
CA ILE A 33 0.95 -12.93 -1.44
C ILE A 33 1.82 -14.19 -1.44
N LYS A 34 1.43 -15.25 -2.16
CA LYS A 34 2.22 -16.48 -2.26
C LYS A 34 3.59 -16.23 -2.88
N GLN A 35 3.65 -15.46 -3.97
CA GLN A 35 4.92 -15.10 -4.61
C GLN A 35 5.81 -14.25 -3.69
N THR A 36 5.21 -13.30 -2.97
CA THR A 36 5.91 -12.46 -2.02
C THR A 36 6.44 -13.26 -0.83
N LEU A 37 5.67 -14.25 -0.33
CA LEU A 37 6.12 -15.17 0.71
C LEU A 37 7.34 -15.98 0.27
N THR A 38 7.37 -16.46 -0.98
CA THR A 38 8.54 -17.16 -1.52
C THR A 38 9.78 -16.28 -1.50
N GLN A 39 9.65 -15.02 -1.89
CA GLN A 39 10.76 -14.05 -1.84
C GLN A 39 11.13 -13.69 -0.40
N ALA A 40 10.14 -13.52 0.47
CA ALA A 40 10.33 -13.20 1.88
C ALA A 40 11.07 -14.31 2.64
N ALA A 41 10.78 -15.56 2.31
CA ALA A 41 11.48 -16.72 2.89
C ALA A 41 12.98 -16.71 2.56
N VAL A 42 13.36 -16.30 1.35
CA VAL A 42 14.79 -16.18 0.95
C VAL A 42 15.49 -15.03 1.69
N THR A 43 14.83 -13.88 1.78
CA THR A 43 15.42 -12.66 2.35
C THR A 43 15.20 -12.52 3.86
N GLN A 44 14.41 -13.40 4.47
CA GLN A 44 13.97 -13.35 5.87
C GLN A 44 13.35 -12.02 6.24
N THR A 45 12.61 -11.43 5.28
CA THR A 45 11.97 -10.12 5.40
C THR A 45 10.47 -10.29 5.65
N PRO A 46 9.88 -9.69 6.70
CA PRO A 46 8.43 -9.72 6.92
C PRO A 46 7.66 -8.97 5.81
N ILE A 47 6.38 -9.26 5.72
CA ILE A 47 5.49 -8.70 4.69
C ILE A 47 4.43 -7.84 5.35
N ILE A 48 4.18 -6.66 4.79
CA ILE A 48 2.98 -5.85 5.07
C ILE A 48 1.97 -6.11 3.96
N ILE A 49 0.81 -6.65 4.32
CA ILE A 49 -0.34 -6.77 3.44
C ILE A 49 -1.26 -5.58 3.73
N VAL A 50 -1.47 -4.72 2.74
CA VAL A 50 -2.31 -3.52 2.86
C VAL A 50 -3.63 -3.75 2.14
N PHE A 51 -4.72 -3.81 2.88
CA PHE A 51 -6.07 -3.91 2.36
C PHE A 51 -6.66 -2.51 2.15
N GLY A 52 -7.13 -2.23 0.94
CA GLY A 52 -7.67 -0.93 0.60
C GLY A 52 -8.33 -0.89 -0.77
N ALA A 53 -8.66 0.31 -1.25
CA ALA A 53 -9.32 0.49 -2.53
C ALA A 53 -8.96 1.85 -3.16
N ASN A 54 -9.06 1.95 -4.48
CA ASN A 54 -8.71 3.16 -5.23
C ASN A 54 -9.65 4.35 -5.01
N TRP A 55 -10.89 4.12 -4.58
CA TRP A 55 -11.83 5.17 -4.21
C TRP A 55 -11.59 5.75 -2.80
N CYS A 56 -10.82 5.06 -1.97
CA CYS A 56 -10.57 5.41 -0.57
C CYS A 56 -9.48 6.49 -0.45
N GLY A 57 -9.83 7.67 0.01
CA GLY A 57 -8.88 8.78 0.18
C GLY A 57 -7.81 8.51 1.24
N ASP A 58 -8.14 7.83 2.34
CA ASP A 58 -7.18 7.43 3.37
C ASP A 58 -6.20 6.36 2.87
N CYS A 59 -6.68 5.47 1.98
CA CYS A 59 -5.82 4.47 1.33
C CYS A 59 -4.78 5.12 0.39
N LYS A 60 -5.18 6.15 -0.36
CA LYS A 60 -4.27 6.93 -1.21
C LYS A 60 -3.26 7.72 -0.38
N MET A 61 -3.69 8.30 0.75
CA MET A 61 -2.80 9.00 1.67
C MET A 61 -1.75 8.05 2.26
N LEU A 62 -2.18 6.88 2.74
CA LEU A 62 -1.25 5.86 3.24
C LEU A 62 -0.26 5.44 2.16
N ASP A 63 -0.71 5.18 0.94
CA ASP A 63 0.14 4.79 -0.19
C ASP A 63 1.19 5.86 -0.50
N SER A 64 0.77 7.13 -0.54
CA SER A 64 1.69 8.26 -0.76
C SER A 64 2.75 8.35 0.33
N ALA A 65 2.35 8.23 1.59
CA ALA A 65 3.27 8.25 2.73
C ALA A 65 4.25 7.05 2.71
N MET A 66 3.79 5.87 2.29
CA MET A 66 4.64 4.68 2.15
C MET A 66 5.69 4.81 1.04
N LYS A 67 5.48 5.69 0.07
CA LYS A 67 6.37 5.93 -1.09
C LYS A 67 7.30 7.12 -0.90
N SER A 68 7.15 7.90 0.17
CA SER A 68 7.90 9.14 0.37
C SER A 68 8.52 9.24 1.77
N GLY A 69 9.54 10.09 1.88
CA GLY A 69 10.14 10.48 3.15
C GLY A 69 10.69 9.34 4.02
N ALA A 70 10.58 9.51 5.31
CA ALA A 70 11.11 8.58 6.31
C ALA A 70 10.39 7.21 6.31
N SER A 71 9.08 7.19 6.02
CA SER A 71 8.31 5.95 5.88
C SER A 71 8.84 5.08 4.74
N ALA A 72 9.07 5.66 3.56
CA ALA A 72 9.60 4.92 2.41
C ALA A 72 10.95 4.27 2.72
N THR A 73 11.87 5.01 3.35
CA THR A 73 13.19 4.51 3.74
C THR A 73 13.09 3.35 4.72
N LEU A 74 12.22 3.48 5.74
CA LEU A 74 12.02 2.45 6.76
C LEU A 74 11.39 1.18 6.15
N LEU A 75 10.34 1.34 5.37
CA LEU A 75 9.58 0.23 4.82
C LEU A 75 10.35 -0.54 3.76
N SER A 76 11.06 0.14 2.85
CA SER A 76 11.86 -0.49 1.80
C SER A 76 13.00 -1.36 2.35
N ARG A 77 13.54 -0.98 3.53
CA ARG A 77 14.58 -1.73 4.21
C ARG A 77 14.05 -2.94 4.97
N ASP A 78 12.93 -2.78 5.66
CA ASP A 78 12.49 -3.72 6.69
C ASP A 78 11.33 -4.63 6.25
N PHE A 79 10.65 -4.33 5.13
CA PHE A 79 9.45 -5.06 4.70
C PHE A 79 9.36 -5.30 3.18
N LYS A 80 8.66 -6.36 2.80
CA LYS A 80 8.00 -6.48 1.50
C LYS A 80 6.56 -6.01 1.63
N ILE A 81 5.98 -5.45 0.56
CA ILE A 81 4.64 -4.86 0.60
C ILE A 81 3.78 -5.50 -0.47
N VAL A 82 2.58 -5.95 -0.09
CA VAL A 82 1.53 -6.40 -1.01
C VAL A 82 0.29 -5.55 -0.76
N LYS A 83 -0.31 -5.04 -1.83
CA LYS A 83 -1.56 -4.27 -1.77
C LYS A 83 -2.71 -5.10 -2.29
N VAL A 84 -3.74 -5.24 -1.48
CA VAL A 84 -4.92 -6.05 -1.78
C VAL A 84 -6.12 -5.14 -1.96
N ASN A 85 -6.68 -5.14 -3.19
CA ASN A 85 -7.92 -4.44 -3.45
C ASN A 85 -9.10 -5.14 -2.78
N VAL A 86 -9.90 -4.41 -2.02
CA VAL A 86 -11.11 -4.92 -1.37
C VAL A 86 -12.40 -4.44 -2.04
N GLY A 87 -12.28 -3.80 -3.21
CA GLY A 87 -13.43 -3.29 -3.96
C GLY A 87 -14.26 -2.32 -3.12
N ARG A 88 -15.55 -2.53 -3.09
CA ARG A 88 -16.50 -1.86 -2.17
C ARG A 88 -16.85 -2.75 -0.98
N PHE A 89 -15.85 -3.42 -0.40
CA PHE A 89 -15.98 -4.48 0.61
C PHE A 89 -16.66 -5.76 0.08
N ASP A 90 -16.45 -6.04 -1.20
CA ASP A 90 -17.01 -7.16 -1.95
C ASP A 90 -15.95 -8.05 -2.63
N THR A 91 -14.70 -7.64 -2.58
CA THR A 91 -13.55 -8.33 -3.19
C THR A 91 -12.52 -8.67 -2.11
N ASN A 92 -11.92 -9.87 -2.15
CA ASN A 92 -10.89 -10.33 -1.21
C ASN A 92 -11.25 -10.22 0.29
N VAL A 93 -12.53 -10.18 0.63
CA VAL A 93 -13.02 -10.08 2.02
C VAL A 93 -12.68 -11.34 2.81
N ASP A 94 -12.77 -12.50 2.17
CA ASP A 94 -12.38 -13.81 2.73
C ASP A 94 -10.88 -13.84 3.05
N LEU A 95 -10.07 -13.26 2.16
CA LEU A 95 -8.62 -13.13 2.35
C LEU A 95 -8.29 -12.23 3.54
N ALA A 96 -8.91 -11.06 3.64
CA ALA A 96 -8.73 -10.17 4.80
C ALA A 96 -9.10 -10.89 6.11
N ARG A 97 -10.23 -11.59 6.11
CA ARG A 97 -10.69 -12.39 7.27
C ARG A 97 -9.70 -13.49 7.65
N SER A 98 -9.09 -14.17 6.67
CA SER A 98 -8.10 -15.22 6.94
C SER A 98 -6.85 -14.73 7.63
N TYR A 99 -6.51 -13.44 7.45
CA TYR A 99 -5.44 -12.74 8.17
C TYR A 99 -5.92 -12.02 9.44
N GLY A 100 -7.18 -12.18 9.83
CA GLY A 100 -7.76 -11.55 11.03
C GLY A 100 -8.00 -10.05 10.91
N VAL A 101 -8.07 -9.50 9.68
CA VAL A 101 -8.31 -8.08 9.42
C VAL A 101 -9.81 -7.78 9.45
N PRO A 102 -10.31 -6.97 10.42
CA PRO A 102 -11.71 -6.59 10.52
C PRO A 102 -12.03 -5.40 9.59
N LEU A 103 -12.30 -5.66 8.31
CA LEU A 103 -12.61 -4.61 7.32
C LEU A 103 -13.78 -3.68 7.74
N ALA A 104 -14.67 -4.16 8.60
CA ALA A 104 -15.77 -3.35 9.14
C ALA A 104 -15.29 -2.16 10.00
N LYS A 105 -14.05 -2.18 10.46
CA LYS A 105 -13.42 -1.06 11.19
C LYS A 105 -12.87 0.03 10.26
N GLY A 106 -12.92 -0.20 8.96
CA GLY A 106 -12.47 0.74 7.92
C GLY A 106 -11.21 0.32 7.19
N ILE A 107 -10.91 1.07 6.15
CA ILE A 107 -9.70 0.91 5.32
C ILE A 107 -8.98 2.29 5.19
N PRO A 108 -7.65 2.29 5.01
CA PRO A 108 -6.78 1.13 4.85
C PRO A 108 -6.62 0.34 6.14
N ALA A 109 -6.44 -0.96 6.01
CA ALA A 109 -6.14 -1.86 7.11
C ALA A 109 -4.94 -2.74 6.73
N VAL A 110 -4.15 -3.19 7.71
CA VAL A 110 -2.94 -3.95 7.43
C VAL A 110 -2.87 -5.23 8.26
N ALA A 111 -2.28 -6.26 7.65
CA ALA A 111 -1.72 -7.41 8.36
C ALA A 111 -0.20 -7.43 8.11
N ILE A 112 0.57 -7.67 9.16
CA ILE A 112 2.01 -7.91 9.08
C ILE A 112 2.25 -9.38 9.40
N ILE A 113 2.93 -10.07 8.49
CA ILE A 113 3.21 -11.48 8.60
C ILE A 113 4.72 -11.75 8.54
N SER A 114 5.12 -12.83 9.19
CA SER A 114 6.49 -13.35 9.10
C SER A 114 6.76 -13.98 7.73
N PRO A 115 8.03 -14.25 7.37
CA PRO A 115 8.36 -15.04 6.18
C PRO A 115 7.78 -16.46 6.17
N LYS A 116 7.30 -16.94 7.33
CA LYS A 116 6.63 -18.24 7.50
C LYS A 116 5.10 -18.13 7.43
N ASN A 117 4.57 -16.97 7.04
CA ASN A 117 3.13 -16.67 7.01
C ASN A 117 2.44 -16.69 8.39
N GLU A 118 3.17 -16.36 9.45
CA GLU A 118 2.63 -16.22 10.80
C GLU A 118 2.26 -14.76 11.05
N ILE A 119 1.11 -14.50 11.67
CA ILE A 119 0.64 -13.15 11.95
C ILE A 119 1.49 -12.52 13.06
N ILE A 120 2.13 -11.40 12.75
CA ILE A 120 2.89 -10.58 13.70
C ILE A 120 2.01 -9.49 14.30
N TYR A 121 1.24 -8.81 13.46
CA TYR A 121 0.37 -7.70 13.82
C TYR A 121 -0.79 -7.56 12.83
N VAL A 122 -1.92 -7.10 13.32
CA VAL A 122 -3.09 -6.73 12.49
C VAL A 122 -3.72 -5.47 13.07
N THR A 123 -4.13 -4.53 12.23
CA THR A 123 -4.99 -3.41 12.65
C THR A 123 -6.33 -3.96 13.11
N GLN A 124 -6.76 -3.63 14.35
CA GLN A 124 -7.98 -4.16 14.95
C GLN A 124 -9.09 -3.12 15.09
N ASP A 125 -8.71 -1.86 15.28
CA ASP A 125 -9.64 -0.77 15.61
C ASP A 125 -9.68 0.34 14.56
N GLY A 126 -9.24 0.06 13.32
CA GLY A 126 -9.24 1.03 12.24
C GLY A 126 -8.13 2.08 12.37
N GLU A 127 -6.99 1.73 12.95
CA GLU A 127 -5.87 2.63 13.30
C GLU A 127 -5.36 3.45 12.12
N LEU A 128 -5.60 2.98 10.88
CA LEU A 128 -5.22 3.67 9.65
C LEU A 128 -6.41 4.22 8.87
N ALA A 129 -7.65 3.95 9.31
CA ALA A 129 -8.85 4.35 8.57
C ALA A 129 -9.07 5.87 8.53
N ASN A 130 -8.25 6.64 9.24
CA ASN A 130 -8.18 8.11 9.24
C ASN A 130 -6.80 8.64 8.81
N ALA A 131 -6.11 7.94 7.92
CA ALA A 131 -4.73 8.25 7.51
C ALA A 131 -4.53 9.71 7.05
N ARG A 132 -5.54 10.32 6.41
CA ARG A 132 -5.50 11.75 6.03
C ARG A 132 -5.40 12.69 7.23
N GLN A 133 -6.01 12.34 8.37
CA GLN A 133 -5.93 13.12 9.60
C GLN A 133 -4.62 12.85 10.35
N MET A 134 -4.06 11.65 10.23
CA MET A 134 -2.77 11.30 10.82
C MET A 134 -1.62 12.10 10.20
N GLY A 135 -1.71 12.38 8.90
CA GLY A 135 -0.64 12.98 8.12
C GLY A 135 0.62 12.10 8.08
N ASP A 136 1.65 12.58 7.39
CA ASP A 136 2.90 11.83 7.20
C ASP A 136 3.58 11.42 8.51
N ASN A 137 3.57 12.31 9.51
CA ASN A 137 4.19 12.03 10.81
C ASN A 137 3.46 10.92 11.58
N GLY A 138 2.12 10.96 11.62
CA GLY A 138 1.33 9.94 12.31
C GLY A 138 1.47 8.57 11.65
N ILE A 139 1.49 8.54 10.31
CA ILE A 139 1.73 7.33 9.54
C ILE A 139 3.15 6.80 9.78
N TYR A 140 4.15 7.67 9.81
CA TYR A 140 5.53 7.28 10.11
C TYR A 140 5.67 6.65 11.50
N GLU A 141 5.06 7.27 12.54
CA GLU A 141 5.10 6.72 13.89
C GLU A 141 4.38 5.37 13.98
N PHE A 142 3.30 5.17 13.22
CA PHE A 142 2.67 3.84 13.08
C PHE A 142 3.66 2.84 12.49
N HIS A 143 4.30 3.15 11.36
CA HIS A 143 5.27 2.27 10.71
C HIS A 143 6.46 1.95 11.63
N LYS A 144 6.93 2.92 12.39
CA LYS A 144 8.02 2.74 13.35
C LYS A 144 7.65 1.75 14.46
N ARG A 145 6.44 1.86 15.03
CA ARG A 145 5.95 0.92 16.05
C ARG A 145 5.85 -0.51 15.51
N VAL A 146 5.22 -0.70 14.35
CA VAL A 146 5.05 -2.04 13.79
C VAL A 146 6.38 -2.66 13.35
N THR A 147 7.34 -1.84 12.95
CA THR A 147 8.72 -2.28 12.68
C THR A 147 9.39 -2.81 13.95
N ALA A 148 9.25 -2.10 15.07
CA ALA A 148 9.79 -2.55 16.35
C ALA A 148 9.18 -3.89 16.79
N TRP A 149 7.86 -4.06 16.65
CA TRP A 149 7.19 -5.34 16.95
C TRP A 149 7.63 -6.48 16.04
N SER A 150 7.80 -6.20 14.76
CA SER A 150 8.28 -7.19 13.79
C SER A 150 9.69 -7.70 14.12
N LYS A 151 10.56 -6.83 14.65
CA LYS A 151 11.92 -7.20 15.07
C LYS A 151 11.93 -7.98 16.37
N ALA A 152 11.01 -7.70 17.28
CA ALA A 152 10.92 -8.39 18.58
C ALA A 152 10.39 -9.83 18.47
N LYS A 153 9.72 -10.18 17.34
CA LYS A 153 9.17 -11.51 17.09
C LYS A 153 10.02 -12.38 16.15
N LYS A 154 11.21 -11.95 15.78
CA LYS A 154 12.22 -12.75 15.09
C LYS A 154 12.97 -13.63 16.08
#